data_6be169e315cfb41d8a5534dae6cbdcd5
#
_entry.id   6be169e315cfb41d8a5534dae6cbdcd5
#
_cell.length_a   1.000
_cell.length_b   1.000
_cell.length_c   1.000
_cell.angle_alpha   90.00
_cell.angle_beta   90.00
_cell.angle_gamma   90.00
#
_symmetry.space_group_name_H-M   'P 1'
#
loop_
_entity.id
_entity.type
_entity.pdbx_description
1 polymer ?
#
loop_
_entity_poly.entity_id
_entity_poly.type
_entity_poly.pdbx_seq_one_letter_code
_entity_poly.pdbx_strand_id
1 'polypeptide(L)'
;MILAGRAAEQVVFGRITNGAANDLDRATQIARSMVFEWGMGESVPHLQVRADNYALSEETKRLRDAEQRAITDAAYRDALALVERYRPYLDKLALALLAQETLERPEIDRLLDGLEPESNSSLDVGVELAPPEANGHGRLAAR
;
A
#
# COMPACT_ATOMS: atom_id res chain seq x y z
N MET A 1 1.66 0.32 4.69
CA MET A 1 1.63 0.38 6.16
C MET A 1 0.24 0.20 6.75
N ILE A 2 -0.79 0.93 6.34
CA ILE A 2 -2.14 0.89 6.94
C ILE A 2 -2.72 -0.55 6.99
N LEU A 3 -2.57 -1.32 5.91
CA LEU A 3 -3.10 -2.69 5.81
C LEU A 3 -2.23 -3.77 6.49
N ALA A 4 -1.09 -3.40 7.10
CA ALA A 4 -0.15 -4.36 7.65
C ALA A 4 -0.71 -5.13 8.87
N GLY A 5 -1.49 -4.48 9.73
CA GLY A 5 -2.14 -5.15 10.87
C GLY A 5 -3.09 -6.26 10.43
N ARG A 6 -3.94 -5.96 9.42
CA ARG A 6 -4.86 -6.95 8.81
C ARG A 6 -4.10 -8.09 8.13
N ALA A 7 -3.02 -7.78 7.42
CA ALA A 7 -2.16 -8.79 6.79
C ALA A 7 -1.50 -9.69 7.85
N ALA A 8 -1.03 -9.10 8.95
CA ALA A 8 -0.44 -9.86 10.06
C ALA A 8 -1.45 -10.81 10.71
N GLU A 9 -2.68 -10.37 10.97
CA GLU A 9 -3.73 -11.25 11.47
C GLU A 9 -3.97 -12.44 10.53
N GLN A 10 -4.04 -12.20 9.23
CA GLN A 10 -4.25 -13.27 8.25
C GLN A 10 -3.08 -14.24 8.20
N VAL A 11 -1.84 -13.75 8.16
CA VAL A 11 -0.63 -14.59 8.08
C VAL A 11 -0.41 -15.37 9.38
N VAL A 12 -0.65 -14.76 10.54
CA VAL A 12 -0.38 -15.38 11.84
C VAL A 12 -1.49 -16.32 12.28
N PHE A 13 -2.75 -15.89 12.13
CA PHE A 13 -3.91 -16.60 12.69
C PHE A 13 -4.80 -17.27 11.64
N GLY A 14 -4.53 -17.05 10.33
CA GLY A 14 -5.35 -17.55 9.23
C GLY A 14 -6.76 -16.94 9.17
N ARG A 15 -7.03 -15.89 9.95
CA ARG A 15 -8.33 -15.23 10.05
C ARG A 15 -8.16 -13.72 10.22
N ILE A 16 -9.18 -13.00 9.82
CA ILE A 16 -9.25 -11.55 9.94
C ILE A 16 -10.33 -11.20 10.97
N THR A 17 -10.01 -10.27 11.85
CA THR A 17 -10.94 -9.76 12.85
C THR A 17 -11.44 -8.36 12.48
N ASN A 18 -12.35 -7.82 13.27
CA ASN A 18 -12.82 -6.44 13.11
C ASN A 18 -11.84 -5.40 13.68
N GLY A 19 -10.74 -5.82 14.32
CA GLY A 19 -9.74 -4.91 14.90
C GLY A 19 -9.10 -3.96 13.88
N ALA A 20 -8.95 -4.42 12.64
CA ALA A 20 -8.40 -3.62 11.54
C ALA A 20 -9.48 -2.94 10.66
N ALA A 21 -10.72 -2.79 11.13
CA ALA A 21 -11.80 -2.22 10.32
C ALA A 21 -11.55 -0.74 9.97
N ASN A 22 -11.07 0.05 10.92
CA ASN A 22 -10.72 1.46 10.72
C ASN A 22 -9.58 1.64 9.72
N ASP A 23 -8.60 0.74 9.74
CA ASP A 23 -7.47 0.76 8.80
C ASP A 23 -7.93 0.44 7.38
N LEU A 24 -8.86 -0.49 7.22
CA LEU A 24 -9.45 -0.80 5.92
C LEU A 24 -10.25 0.38 5.37
N ASP A 25 -11.06 1.03 6.20
CA ASP A 25 -11.81 2.23 5.81
C ASP A 25 -10.85 3.35 5.36
N ARG A 26 -9.82 3.60 6.14
CA ARG A 26 -8.79 4.60 5.81
C ARG A 26 -8.05 4.28 4.50
N ALA A 27 -7.67 3.03 4.27
CA ALA A 27 -7.04 2.61 3.02
C ALA A 27 -7.96 2.81 1.83
N THR A 28 -9.25 2.47 1.99
CA THR A 28 -10.28 2.66 0.97
C THR A 28 -10.49 4.14 0.65
N GLN A 29 -10.52 5.02 1.66
CA GLN A 29 -10.63 6.47 1.46
C GLN A 29 -9.43 7.03 0.69
N ILE A 30 -8.21 6.61 1.02
CA ILE A 30 -7.00 7.02 0.29
C ILE A 30 -7.07 6.58 -1.17
N ALA A 31 -7.38 5.31 -1.44
CA ALA A 31 -7.52 4.80 -2.80
C ALA A 31 -8.62 5.55 -3.58
N ARG A 32 -9.71 5.91 -2.90
CA ARG A 32 -10.75 6.75 -3.47
C ARG A 32 -10.22 8.13 -3.85
N SER A 33 -9.51 8.81 -2.95
CA SER A 33 -8.93 10.12 -3.25
C SER A 33 -7.92 10.05 -4.40
N MET A 34 -7.11 8.97 -4.47
CA MET A 34 -6.18 8.77 -5.59
C MET A 34 -6.91 8.76 -6.94
N VAL A 35 -8.00 8.01 -7.05
CA VAL A 35 -8.74 7.87 -8.31
C VAL A 35 -9.63 9.08 -8.60
N PHE A 36 -10.39 9.56 -7.59
CA PHE A 36 -11.45 10.54 -7.79
C PHE A 36 -11.00 12.00 -7.69
N GLU A 37 -10.00 12.28 -6.84
CA GLU A 37 -9.58 13.65 -6.56
C GLU A 37 -8.24 13.98 -7.21
N TRP A 38 -7.29 13.03 -7.19
CA TRP A 38 -5.93 13.27 -7.67
C TRP A 38 -5.71 12.83 -9.13
N GLY A 39 -6.70 12.12 -9.72
CA GLY A 39 -6.63 11.70 -11.12
C GLY A 39 -5.52 10.68 -11.38
N MET A 40 -5.21 9.84 -10.39
CA MET A 40 -4.16 8.80 -10.49
C MET A 40 -4.69 7.49 -11.09
N GLY A 41 -5.94 7.46 -11.60
CA GLY A 41 -6.49 6.32 -12.31
C GLY A 41 -5.93 6.21 -13.73
N GLU A 42 -5.82 5.00 -14.24
CA GLU A 42 -5.34 4.74 -15.62
C GLU A 42 -6.43 4.97 -16.67
N SER A 43 -7.67 4.62 -16.36
CA SER A 43 -8.79 4.68 -17.31
C SER A 43 -9.36 6.09 -17.48
N VAL A 44 -9.30 6.93 -16.44
CA VAL A 44 -9.86 8.29 -16.46
C VAL A 44 -8.91 9.30 -15.76
N PRO A 45 -7.65 9.44 -16.23
CA PRO A 45 -6.62 10.16 -15.49
C PRO A 45 -6.80 11.68 -15.44
N HIS A 46 -7.62 12.26 -16.32
CA HIS A 46 -7.74 13.72 -16.45
C HIS A 46 -9.09 14.27 -16.02
N LEU A 47 -9.90 13.47 -15.33
CA LEU A 47 -11.22 13.87 -14.87
C LEU A 47 -11.27 13.99 -13.35
N GLN A 48 -11.15 15.21 -12.83
CA GLN A 48 -11.42 15.50 -11.44
C GLN A 48 -12.93 15.61 -11.22
N VAL A 49 -13.47 14.85 -10.25
CA VAL A 49 -14.88 14.92 -9.90
C VAL A 49 -15.03 15.41 -8.47
N ARG A 50 -15.69 16.55 -8.34
CA ARG A 50 -16.14 17.05 -7.04
C ARG A 50 -17.29 16.18 -6.51
N ALA A 51 -17.59 16.32 -5.21
CA ALA A 51 -18.45 15.41 -4.43
C ALA A 51 -19.89 15.19 -4.96
N ASP A 52 -20.36 15.98 -5.90
CA ASP A 52 -21.66 15.87 -6.55
C ASP A 52 -21.58 14.97 -7.78
N ASN A 53 -21.43 13.69 -7.57
CA ASN A 53 -21.31 12.64 -8.58
C ASN A 53 -22.51 12.49 -9.55
N TYR A 54 -23.48 13.41 -9.54
CA TYR A 54 -24.70 13.30 -10.36
C TYR A 54 -24.44 13.43 -11.87
N ALA A 55 -23.30 13.99 -12.26
CA ALA A 55 -22.96 14.23 -13.66
C ALA A 55 -22.15 13.10 -14.32
N LEU A 56 -21.78 12.05 -13.58
CA LEU A 56 -21.00 10.93 -14.14
C LEU A 56 -21.89 9.84 -14.71
N SER A 57 -21.51 9.34 -15.89
CA SER A 57 -22.12 8.14 -16.44
C SER A 57 -21.90 6.92 -15.52
N GLU A 58 -22.81 5.96 -15.55
CA GLU A 58 -22.65 4.71 -14.80
C GLU A 58 -21.37 3.95 -15.22
N GLU A 59 -20.99 4.05 -16.47
CA GLU A 59 -19.73 3.48 -16.98
C GLU A 59 -18.51 4.10 -16.29
N THR A 60 -18.44 5.42 -16.21
CA THR A 60 -17.33 6.11 -15.52
C THR A 60 -17.27 5.76 -14.02
N LYS A 61 -18.42 5.61 -13.37
CA LYS A 61 -18.48 5.17 -11.97
C LYS A 61 -17.90 3.76 -11.81
N ARG A 62 -18.31 2.81 -12.67
CA ARG A 62 -17.81 1.42 -12.64
C ARG A 62 -16.31 1.34 -12.89
N LEU A 63 -15.78 2.09 -13.84
CA LEU A 63 -14.34 2.12 -14.12
C LEU A 63 -13.57 2.61 -12.89
N ARG A 64 -14.02 3.66 -12.25
CA ARG A 64 -13.38 4.21 -11.04
C ARG A 64 -13.48 3.28 -9.84
N ASP A 65 -14.62 2.64 -9.64
CA ASP A 65 -14.78 1.64 -8.58
C ASP A 65 -13.84 0.44 -8.81
N ALA A 66 -13.65 0.03 -10.05
CA ALA A 66 -12.72 -1.03 -10.42
C ALA A 66 -11.26 -0.62 -10.14
N GLU A 67 -10.86 0.60 -10.49
CA GLU A 67 -9.52 1.12 -10.22
C GLU A 67 -9.25 1.28 -8.72
N GLN A 68 -10.20 1.84 -7.97
CA GLN A 68 -10.09 1.95 -6.51
C GLN A 68 -9.87 0.57 -5.89
N ARG A 69 -10.64 -0.44 -6.33
CA ARG A 69 -10.49 -1.81 -5.88
C ARG A 69 -9.12 -2.38 -6.24
N ALA A 70 -8.67 -2.19 -7.47
CA ALA A 70 -7.37 -2.67 -7.92
C ALA A 70 -6.21 -2.11 -7.08
N ILE A 71 -6.24 -0.83 -6.75
CA ILE A 71 -5.25 -0.18 -5.87
C ILE A 71 -5.28 -0.80 -4.47
N THR A 72 -6.46 -0.97 -3.89
CA THR A 72 -6.60 -1.54 -2.55
C THR A 72 -6.15 -2.99 -2.50
N ASP A 73 -6.52 -3.80 -3.51
CA ASP A 73 -6.14 -5.21 -3.61
C ASP A 73 -4.63 -5.37 -3.83
N ALA A 74 -4.00 -4.51 -4.64
CA ALA A 74 -2.56 -4.49 -4.83
C ALA A 74 -1.83 -4.16 -3.52
N ALA A 75 -2.23 -3.08 -2.86
CA ALA A 75 -1.65 -2.67 -1.58
C ALA A 75 -1.80 -3.75 -0.49
N TYR A 76 -2.89 -4.52 -0.52
CA TYR A 76 -3.08 -5.63 0.43
C TYR A 76 -2.19 -6.83 0.11
N ARG A 77 -2.02 -7.19 -1.17
CA ARG A 77 -1.07 -8.24 -1.57
C ARG A 77 0.36 -7.89 -1.18
N ASP A 78 0.77 -6.64 -1.39
CA ASP A 78 2.09 -6.17 -0.99
C ASP A 78 2.27 -6.24 0.53
N ALA A 79 1.24 -5.89 1.29
CA ALA A 79 1.27 -5.98 2.75
C ALA A 79 1.41 -7.44 3.22
N LEU A 80 0.68 -8.39 2.60
CA LEU A 80 0.81 -9.82 2.90
C LEU A 80 2.22 -10.31 2.61
N ALA A 81 2.75 -10.02 1.42
CA ALA A 81 4.09 -10.44 1.03
C ALA A 81 5.19 -9.86 1.96
N LEU A 82 5.04 -8.60 2.38
CA LEU A 82 5.95 -8.01 3.37
C LEU A 82 5.87 -8.70 4.73
N VAL A 83 4.67 -8.97 5.23
CA VAL A 83 4.50 -9.65 6.52
C VAL A 83 5.05 -11.08 6.47
N GLU A 84 4.83 -11.82 5.39
CA GLU A 84 5.40 -13.14 5.18
C GLU A 84 6.94 -13.09 5.17
N ARG A 85 7.51 -12.18 4.39
CA ARG A 85 8.97 -11.99 4.29
C ARG A 85 9.62 -11.68 5.63
N TYR A 86 8.97 -10.86 6.45
CA TYR A 86 9.48 -10.43 7.76
C TYR A 86 8.87 -11.22 8.93
N ARG A 87 8.29 -12.39 8.66
CA ARG A 87 7.66 -13.23 9.68
C ARG A 87 8.60 -13.60 10.82
N PRO A 88 9.88 -13.96 10.62
CA PRO A 88 10.79 -14.26 11.71
C PRO A 88 11.00 -13.09 12.68
N TYR A 89 11.02 -11.87 12.16
CA TYR A 89 11.11 -10.63 12.96
C TYR A 89 9.86 -10.44 13.81
N LEU A 90 8.69 -10.62 13.21
CA LEU A 90 7.40 -10.47 13.86
C LEU A 90 7.25 -11.45 15.02
N ASP A 91 7.55 -12.73 14.80
CA ASP A 91 7.45 -13.78 15.82
C ASP A 91 8.42 -13.53 16.98
N LYS A 92 9.65 -13.11 16.71
CA LYS A 92 10.64 -12.82 17.74
C LYS A 92 10.25 -11.64 18.63
N LEU A 93 9.74 -10.56 18.01
CA LEU A 93 9.23 -9.40 18.73
C LEU A 93 7.98 -9.74 19.55
N ALA A 94 7.06 -10.52 19.00
CA ALA A 94 5.85 -10.94 19.70
C ALA A 94 6.18 -11.77 20.94
N LEU A 95 7.10 -12.73 20.85
CA LEU A 95 7.54 -13.54 21.98
C LEU A 95 8.23 -12.68 23.05
N ALA A 96 9.06 -11.73 22.67
CA ALA A 96 9.72 -10.81 23.59
C ALA A 96 8.70 -9.92 24.32
N LEU A 97 7.72 -9.38 23.61
CA LEU A 97 6.64 -8.57 24.18
C LEU A 97 5.75 -9.36 25.16
N LEU A 98 5.51 -10.64 24.88
CA LEU A 98 4.78 -11.51 25.81
C LEU A 98 5.56 -11.77 27.10
N ALA A 99 6.89 -11.74 27.06
CA ALA A 99 7.74 -11.95 28.24
C ALA A 99 7.98 -10.69 29.08
N GLN A 100 8.06 -9.50 28.41
CA GLN A 100 8.51 -8.25 29.05
C GLN A 100 7.46 -7.13 29.03
N GLU A 101 6.34 -7.32 28.31
CA GLU A 101 5.25 -6.33 28.11
C GLU A 101 5.67 -5.04 27.39
N THR A 102 6.93 -4.63 27.50
CA THR A 102 7.48 -3.42 26.89
C THR A 102 8.87 -3.70 26.32
N LEU A 103 9.17 -3.20 25.14
CA LEU A 103 10.50 -3.26 24.52
C LEU A 103 10.95 -1.85 24.15
N GLU A 104 12.17 -1.50 24.57
CA GLU A 104 12.81 -0.27 24.14
C GLU A 104 13.56 -0.44 22.81
N ARG A 105 13.85 0.65 22.13
CA ARG A 105 14.53 0.63 20.82
C ARG A 105 15.84 -0.16 20.82
N PRO A 106 16.75 0.00 21.80
CA PRO A 106 17.99 -0.77 21.83
C PRO A 106 17.79 -2.28 22.01
N GLU A 107 16.69 -2.69 22.64
CA GLU A 107 16.34 -4.10 22.82
C GLU A 107 15.81 -4.68 21.52
N ILE A 108 14.96 -3.93 20.81
CA ILE A 108 14.45 -4.30 19.48
C ILE A 108 15.63 -4.50 18.53
N ASP A 109 16.56 -3.55 18.47
CA ASP A 109 17.70 -3.61 17.57
C ASP A 109 18.57 -4.86 17.88
N ARG A 110 18.79 -5.20 19.14
CA ARG A 110 19.50 -6.42 19.55
C ARG A 110 18.75 -7.72 19.24
N LEU A 111 17.43 -7.71 19.40
CA LEU A 111 16.60 -8.87 19.10
C LEU A 111 16.57 -9.18 17.60
N LEU A 112 16.67 -8.17 16.76
CA LEU A 112 16.59 -8.29 15.31
C LEU A 112 17.97 -8.46 14.67
N ASP A 113 19.04 -8.27 15.41
CA ASP A 113 20.41 -8.42 14.91
C ASP A 113 20.66 -9.85 14.43
N GLY A 114 21.27 -9.98 13.25
CA GLY A 114 21.55 -11.27 12.61
C GLY A 114 20.35 -12.02 12.05
N LEU A 115 19.15 -11.43 12.04
CA LEU A 115 18.01 -12.00 11.30
C LEU A 115 18.10 -11.60 9.82
N GLU A 116 17.88 -12.59 8.94
CA GLU A 116 17.68 -12.37 7.53
C GLU A 116 16.18 -12.49 7.20
N PRO A 117 15.62 -11.58 6.39
CA PRO A 117 14.25 -11.73 5.91
C PRO A 117 14.16 -12.96 5.00
N GLU A 118 13.04 -13.67 5.05
CA GLU A 118 12.82 -14.80 4.14
C GLU A 118 12.96 -14.36 2.68
N SER A 119 13.77 -15.07 1.92
CA SER A 119 13.99 -14.79 0.50
C SER A 119 12.76 -15.19 -0.30
N ASN A 120 11.86 -14.23 -0.53
CA ASN A 120 10.76 -14.43 -1.46
C ASN A 120 11.18 -13.91 -2.84
N SER A 121 11.47 -14.81 -3.76
CA SER A 121 11.92 -14.51 -5.14
C SER A 121 10.85 -13.81 -6.00
N SER A 122 9.68 -13.54 -5.46
CA SER A 122 8.55 -12.95 -6.20
C SER A 122 8.33 -11.45 -5.97
N LEU A 123 9.17 -10.80 -5.15
CA LEU A 123 9.06 -9.35 -4.88
C LEU A 123 10.16 -8.51 -5.55
N ASP A 124 10.78 -9.01 -6.62
CA ASP A 124 11.48 -8.15 -7.58
C ASP A 124 10.44 -7.35 -8.38
N VAL A 125 9.69 -6.52 -7.69
CA VAL A 125 9.01 -5.41 -8.32
C VAL A 125 10.09 -4.39 -8.62
N GLY A 126 10.73 -4.56 -9.77
CA GLY A 126 11.57 -3.55 -10.36
C GLY A 126 10.72 -2.30 -10.61
N VAL A 127 10.61 -1.46 -9.61
CA VAL A 127 10.25 -0.06 -9.83
C VAL A 127 11.50 0.58 -10.43
N GLU A 128 11.73 0.31 -11.69
CA GLU A 128 12.62 1.11 -12.52
C GLU A 128 11.93 2.46 -12.69
N LEU A 129 12.24 3.37 -11.77
CA LEU A 129 11.89 4.77 -11.93
C LEU A 129 12.66 5.26 -13.16
N ALA A 130 12.01 5.28 -14.31
CA ALA A 130 12.54 5.92 -15.49
C ALA A 130 12.94 7.37 -15.11
N PRO A 131 14.16 7.80 -15.42
CA PRO A 131 14.57 9.18 -15.13
C PRO A 131 13.64 10.14 -15.86
N PRO A 132 13.27 11.28 -15.23
CA PRO A 132 12.41 12.26 -15.89
C PRO A 132 13.06 12.68 -17.21
N GLU A 133 12.35 12.47 -18.31
CA GLU A 133 12.78 12.96 -19.62
C GLU A 133 13.02 14.46 -19.52
N ALA A 134 14.23 14.88 -19.83
CA ALA A 134 14.61 16.28 -19.89
C ALA A 134 13.75 16.96 -20.95
N ASN A 135 12.77 17.75 -20.53
CA ASN A 135 11.96 18.58 -21.40
C ASN A 135 12.87 19.50 -22.22
N GLY A 136 13.14 19.08 -23.45
CA GLY A 136 13.79 19.92 -24.45
C GLY A 136 12.94 21.15 -24.71
N HIS A 137 13.31 22.27 -24.13
CA HIS A 137 12.78 23.57 -24.50
C HIS A 137 13.20 23.85 -25.94
N GLY A 138 12.32 23.51 -26.87
CA GLY A 138 12.42 23.96 -28.27
C GLY A 138 12.45 25.48 -28.31
N ARG A 139 13.60 26.02 -28.72
CA ARG A 139 13.77 27.43 -29.04
C ARG A 139 12.77 27.79 -30.13
N LEU A 140 11.81 28.66 -29.83
CA LEU A 140 11.05 29.41 -30.84
C LEU A 140 12.02 30.34 -31.52
N ALA A 141 12.43 29.99 -32.74
CA ALA A 141 13.15 30.90 -33.62
C ALA A 141 12.16 31.97 -34.16
N ALA A 142 12.52 33.20 -33.89
CA ALA A 142 11.86 34.38 -34.47
C ALA A 142 12.05 34.40 -36.01
N ARG A 143 10.96 34.59 -36.76
CA ARG A 143 10.86 35.36 -38.01
C ARG A 143 9.48 35.98 -38.10
#